data_05d4d437f041d6583b86252db6c99de9
#
_entry.id   05d4d437f041d6583b86252db6c99de9
#
_cell.length_a   1.000
_cell.length_b   1.000
_cell.length_c   1.000
_cell.angle_alpha   90.00
_cell.angle_beta   90.00
_cell.angle_gamma   90.00
#
_symmetry.space_group_name_H-M   'P 1'
#
loop_
_entity.id
_entity.type
_entity.pdbx_description
1 polymer ?
#
loop_
_entity_poly.entity_id
_entity_poly.type
_entity_poly.pdbx_seq_one_letter_code
_entity_poly.pdbx_strand_id
1 'polypeptide(L)'
;MQPRNAFQCLTFLCLILSSTFVSADGQAKTAVCTACHGADGNSVNPIWPNLAGQHAQYIVAQLQAYKSGARQNPTMAPMAAGLQDADMAEIGAYYAQQTAQVASLGDEDISAAQALYRGGDSERGIPACMACHGPNGAGNAAAKYPALRGQHAEYTILQLKAYRDGSRAADPQSMMRTIAARMSDSDIEQIARYISALH
;
A
#
# COMPACT_ATOMS: atom_id res chain seq x y z
N MET A 1 -30.69 55.10 44.26
CA MET A 1 -30.93 53.67 44.14
C MET A 1 -31.13 53.37 42.67
N GLN A 2 -30.12 52.76 42.02
CA GLN A 2 -30.20 52.30 40.62
C GLN A 2 -30.06 50.78 40.63
N PRO A 3 -30.90 50.03 39.88
CA PRO A 3 -30.75 48.58 39.76
C PRO A 3 -29.67 48.25 38.71
N ARG A 4 -28.78 47.35 39.12
CA ARG A 4 -27.70 46.82 38.26
C ARG A 4 -28.32 45.70 37.40
N ASN A 5 -28.35 45.92 36.07
CA ASN A 5 -28.70 44.89 35.09
C ASN A 5 -27.56 43.89 34.95
N ALA A 6 -27.78 42.68 35.36
CA ALA A 6 -26.89 41.55 35.12
C ALA A 6 -27.13 41.02 33.69
N PHE A 7 -26.20 41.32 32.76
CA PHE A 7 -26.12 40.67 31.45
C PHE A 7 -25.53 39.27 31.65
N GLN A 8 -26.39 38.25 31.60
CA GLN A 8 -25.93 36.86 31.48
C GLN A 8 -25.49 36.59 30.06
N CYS A 9 -24.16 36.48 29.87
CA CYS A 9 -23.54 36.05 28.62
C CYS A 9 -23.67 34.52 28.55
N LEU A 10 -24.65 34.02 27.80
CA LEU A 10 -24.78 32.61 27.46
C LEU A 10 -23.76 32.29 26.37
N THR A 11 -22.61 31.74 26.77
CA THR A 11 -21.64 31.15 25.84
C THR A 11 -22.18 29.81 25.34
N PHE A 12 -22.71 29.80 24.12
CA PHE A 12 -23.00 28.57 23.38
C PHE A 12 -21.68 27.90 22.98
N LEU A 13 -21.32 26.86 23.72
CA LEU A 13 -20.22 25.98 23.37
C LEU A 13 -20.71 25.05 22.25
N CYS A 14 -20.46 25.44 20.99
CA CYS A 14 -20.69 24.60 19.82
C CYS A 14 -19.67 23.47 19.84
N LEU A 15 -20.03 22.30 20.39
CA LEU A 15 -19.28 21.06 20.17
C LEU A 15 -19.41 20.68 18.72
N ILE A 16 -18.38 20.94 17.92
CA ILE A 16 -18.23 20.38 16.59
C ILE A 16 -17.84 18.91 16.79
N LEU A 17 -18.83 18.00 16.83
CA LEU A 17 -18.60 16.59 16.63
C LEU A 17 -18.12 16.42 15.19
N SER A 18 -16.81 16.37 14.98
CA SER A 18 -16.21 15.88 13.74
C SER A 18 -16.48 14.38 13.66
N SER A 19 -17.67 14.03 13.16
CA SER A 19 -18.00 12.65 12.81
C SER A 19 -17.11 12.25 11.66
N THR A 20 -16.11 11.43 11.93
CA THR A 20 -15.42 10.67 10.89
C THR A 20 -16.44 9.67 10.34
N PHE A 21 -17.13 10.08 9.29
CA PHE A 21 -17.90 9.14 8.47
C PHE A 21 -16.90 8.24 7.76
N VAL A 22 -16.51 7.14 8.41
CA VAL A 22 -16.01 5.97 7.70
C VAL A 22 -17.20 5.50 6.87
N SER A 23 -17.12 5.70 5.58
CA SER A 23 -18.23 5.42 4.70
C SER A 23 -18.60 3.94 4.78
N ALA A 24 -19.76 3.61 5.32
CA ALA A 24 -20.36 2.27 5.19
C ALA A 24 -20.39 1.80 3.72
N ASP A 25 -20.38 2.73 2.80
CA ASP A 25 -20.31 2.56 1.35
C ASP A 25 -18.98 1.92 0.90
N GLY A 26 -17.84 2.34 1.45
CA GLY A 26 -16.55 1.76 1.08
C GLY A 26 -16.45 0.28 1.44
N GLN A 27 -16.97 -0.14 2.59
CA GLN A 27 -17.00 -1.54 2.99
C GLN A 27 -17.92 -2.38 2.08
N ALA A 28 -19.09 -1.87 1.70
CA ALA A 28 -19.99 -2.56 0.80
C ALA A 28 -19.36 -2.79 -0.58
N LYS A 29 -18.62 -1.80 -1.10
CA LYS A 29 -17.92 -1.90 -2.38
C LYS A 29 -16.72 -2.86 -2.36
N THR A 30 -16.13 -3.14 -1.19
CA THR A 30 -15.05 -4.12 -1.05
C THR A 30 -15.54 -5.56 -0.95
N ALA A 31 -16.84 -5.83 -0.86
CA ALA A 31 -17.36 -7.19 -0.65
C ALA A 31 -16.82 -8.22 -1.66
N VAL A 32 -16.72 -7.85 -2.94
CA VAL A 32 -16.17 -8.72 -3.98
C VAL A 32 -14.65 -8.92 -3.84
N CYS A 33 -13.94 -7.99 -3.21
CA CYS A 33 -12.50 -8.01 -3.04
C CYS A 33 -12.10 -8.95 -1.88
N THR A 34 -12.98 -9.09 -0.87
CA THR A 34 -12.68 -9.79 0.39
C THR A 34 -12.37 -11.26 0.20
N ALA A 35 -12.96 -11.90 -0.83
CA ALA A 35 -12.73 -13.32 -1.12
C ALA A 35 -11.25 -13.67 -1.37
N CYS A 36 -10.50 -12.70 -1.93
CA CYS A 36 -9.08 -12.87 -2.25
C CYS A 36 -8.17 -12.09 -1.31
N HIS A 37 -8.55 -10.84 -0.98
CA HIS A 37 -7.69 -9.93 -0.23
C HIS A 37 -7.97 -9.89 1.27
N GLY A 38 -8.92 -10.70 1.77
CA GLY A 38 -9.36 -10.66 3.17
C GLY A 38 -10.33 -9.53 3.46
N ALA A 39 -11.15 -9.68 4.48
CA ALA A 39 -12.15 -8.67 4.87
C ALA A 39 -11.50 -7.37 5.34
N ASP A 40 -10.36 -7.47 6.00
CA ASP A 40 -9.54 -6.36 6.49
C ASP A 40 -8.39 -6.00 5.55
N GLY A 41 -8.31 -6.62 4.37
CA GLY A 41 -7.23 -6.40 3.42
C GLY A 41 -5.95 -7.18 3.72
N ASN A 42 -5.96 -8.11 4.67
CA ASN A 42 -4.86 -9.05 4.90
C ASN A 42 -5.22 -10.40 4.26
N SER A 43 -4.63 -10.70 3.13
CA SER A 43 -4.86 -11.93 2.38
C SER A 43 -4.27 -13.14 3.10
N VAL A 44 -5.00 -14.25 3.10
CA VAL A 44 -4.48 -15.54 3.59
C VAL A 44 -3.66 -16.28 2.52
N ASN A 45 -3.80 -15.89 1.26
CA ASN A 45 -3.06 -16.51 0.16
C ASN A 45 -1.85 -15.64 -0.20
N PRO A 46 -0.61 -16.17 -0.10
CA PRO A 46 0.61 -15.39 -0.24
C PRO A 46 0.87 -14.84 -1.65
N ILE A 47 0.18 -15.35 -2.67
CA ILE A 47 0.28 -14.80 -4.03
C ILE A 47 -0.67 -13.62 -4.29
N TRP A 48 -1.65 -13.41 -3.41
CA TRP A 48 -2.55 -12.26 -3.47
C TRP A 48 -2.08 -11.17 -2.50
N PRO A 49 -2.03 -9.91 -2.92
CA PRO A 49 -1.45 -8.88 -2.09
C PRO A 49 -2.31 -8.53 -0.87
N ASN A 50 -1.63 -8.22 0.23
CA ASN A 50 -2.22 -7.45 1.30
C ASN A 50 -2.52 -6.04 0.78
N LEU A 51 -3.72 -5.55 1.06
CA LEU A 51 -4.19 -4.19 0.76
C LEU A 51 -4.26 -3.33 2.01
N ALA A 52 -4.29 -3.95 3.19
CA ALA A 52 -4.35 -3.28 4.49
C ALA A 52 -3.19 -2.28 4.65
N GLY A 53 -3.51 -1.04 5.05
CA GLY A 53 -2.54 0.03 5.26
C GLY A 53 -1.85 0.55 4.00
N GLN A 54 -2.28 0.12 2.81
CA GLN A 54 -1.76 0.65 1.56
C GLN A 54 -2.35 2.03 1.27
N HIS A 55 -1.56 2.92 0.69
CA HIS A 55 -2.02 4.26 0.34
C HIS A 55 -3.20 4.25 -0.63
N ALA A 56 -4.26 4.99 -0.30
CA ALA A 56 -5.48 5.05 -1.09
C ALA A 56 -5.20 5.37 -2.57
N GLN A 57 -4.37 6.39 -2.82
CA GLN A 57 -4.03 6.80 -4.19
C GLN A 57 -3.25 5.72 -4.95
N TYR A 58 -2.45 4.89 -4.25
CA TYR A 58 -1.77 3.78 -4.90
C TYR A 58 -2.76 2.69 -5.30
N ILE A 59 -3.72 2.35 -4.44
CA ILE A 59 -4.80 1.39 -4.77
C ILE A 59 -5.58 1.88 -5.99
N VAL A 60 -6.01 3.15 -5.98
CA VAL A 60 -6.71 3.78 -7.11
C VAL A 60 -5.90 3.66 -8.40
N ALA A 61 -4.62 4.02 -8.36
CA ALA A 61 -3.75 3.95 -9.52
C ALA A 61 -3.59 2.52 -10.06
N GLN A 62 -3.53 1.51 -9.17
CA GLN A 62 -3.47 0.12 -9.60
C GLN A 62 -4.79 -0.37 -10.22
N LEU A 63 -5.94 -0.02 -9.65
CA LEU A 63 -7.25 -0.35 -10.21
C LEU A 63 -7.44 0.29 -11.59
N GLN A 64 -7.05 1.55 -11.75
CA GLN A 64 -7.07 2.25 -13.04
C GLN A 64 -6.12 1.59 -14.05
N ALA A 65 -4.93 1.16 -13.61
CA ALA A 65 -3.97 0.47 -14.47
C ALA A 65 -4.49 -0.90 -14.94
N TYR A 66 -5.19 -1.65 -14.09
CA TYR A 66 -5.87 -2.88 -14.49
C TYR A 66 -7.03 -2.63 -15.45
N LYS A 67 -7.87 -1.63 -15.16
CA LYS A 67 -9.02 -1.24 -16.00
C LYS A 67 -8.59 -0.80 -17.39
N SER A 68 -7.50 -0.05 -17.50
CA SER A 68 -6.96 0.43 -18.79
C SER A 68 -6.11 -0.59 -19.52
N GLY A 69 -5.75 -1.73 -18.87
CA GLY A 69 -4.82 -2.72 -19.44
C GLY A 69 -3.34 -2.34 -19.34
N ALA A 70 -3.00 -1.18 -18.74
CA ALA A 70 -1.61 -0.77 -18.52
C ALA A 70 -0.87 -1.70 -17.55
N ARG A 71 -1.60 -2.32 -16.61
CA ARG A 71 -1.13 -3.42 -15.78
C ARG A 71 -1.96 -4.65 -16.09
N GLN A 72 -1.32 -5.67 -16.65
CA GLN A 72 -2.00 -6.89 -17.03
C GLN A 72 -2.09 -7.88 -15.88
N ASN A 73 -3.28 -8.39 -15.63
CA ASN A 73 -3.53 -9.51 -14.73
C ASN A 73 -4.90 -10.11 -15.06
N PRO A 74 -4.99 -11.40 -15.42
CA PRO A 74 -6.25 -12.01 -15.87
C PRO A 74 -7.32 -12.07 -14.80
N THR A 75 -6.95 -12.03 -13.51
CA THR A 75 -7.89 -12.02 -12.39
C THR A 75 -8.35 -10.59 -12.07
N MET A 76 -7.41 -9.63 -12.02
CA MET A 76 -7.74 -8.28 -11.58
C MET A 76 -8.35 -7.40 -12.66
N ALA A 77 -8.06 -7.65 -13.94
CA ALA A 77 -8.63 -6.86 -15.04
C ALA A 77 -10.17 -6.91 -15.07
N PRO A 78 -10.83 -8.09 -15.02
CA PRO A 78 -12.29 -8.13 -14.94
C PRO A 78 -12.85 -7.53 -13.65
N MET A 79 -12.13 -7.64 -12.52
CA MET A 79 -12.56 -7.02 -11.25
C MET A 79 -12.57 -5.49 -11.31
N ALA A 80 -11.61 -4.91 -12.02
CA ALA A 80 -11.51 -3.45 -12.17
C ALA A 80 -12.40 -2.88 -13.29
N ALA A 81 -12.80 -3.70 -14.25
CA ALA A 81 -13.44 -3.23 -15.49
C ALA A 81 -14.73 -2.42 -15.25
N GLY A 82 -15.57 -2.83 -14.30
CA GLY A 82 -16.83 -2.19 -13.98
C GLY A 82 -16.76 -1.02 -12.99
N LEU A 83 -15.58 -0.83 -12.32
CA LEU A 83 -15.45 0.19 -11.29
C LEU A 83 -15.43 1.60 -11.88
N GLN A 84 -16.15 2.53 -11.23
CA GLN A 84 -16.03 3.95 -11.51
C GLN A 84 -14.92 4.56 -10.65
N ASP A 85 -14.45 5.76 -11.01
CA ASP A 85 -13.38 6.44 -10.24
C ASP A 85 -13.79 6.69 -8.78
N ALA A 86 -15.05 6.98 -8.52
CA ALA A 86 -15.57 7.12 -7.16
C ALA A 86 -15.50 5.80 -6.39
N ASP A 87 -15.83 4.66 -7.02
CA ASP A 87 -15.72 3.34 -6.39
C ASP A 87 -14.27 3.02 -6.02
N MET A 88 -13.34 3.29 -6.94
CA MET A 88 -11.91 3.09 -6.71
C MET A 88 -11.40 3.95 -5.55
N ALA A 89 -11.87 5.20 -5.44
CA ALA A 89 -11.51 6.10 -4.35
C ALA A 89 -12.00 5.57 -2.99
N GLU A 90 -13.23 5.08 -2.91
CA GLU A 90 -13.81 4.53 -1.69
C GLU A 90 -13.14 3.21 -1.28
N ILE A 91 -12.87 2.31 -2.24
CA ILE A 91 -12.11 1.08 -2.02
C ILE A 91 -10.71 1.40 -1.49
N GLY A 92 -10.03 2.37 -2.12
CA GLY A 92 -8.71 2.82 -1.69
C GLY A 92 -8.73 3.39 -0.27
N ALA A 93 -9.71 4.24 0.04
CA ALA A 93 -9.87 4.84 1.37
C ALA A 93 -10.17 3.78 2.45
N TYR A 94 -10.97 2.77 2.13
CA TYR A 94 -11.28 1.67 3.05
C TYR A 94 -10.01 0.90 3.45
N TYR A 95 -9.25 0.41 2.47
CA TYR A 95 -8.05 -0.39 2.76
C TYR A 95 -6.91 0.43 3.37
N ALA A 96 -6.83 1.72 3.08
CA ALA A 96 -5.82 2.60 3.68
C ALA A 96 -5.98 2.77 5.20
N GLN A 97 -7.18 2.53 5.74
CA GLN A 97 -7.48 2.61 7.17
C GLN A 97 -7.26 1.28 7.90
N GLN A 98 -7.05 0.18 7.17
CA GLN A 98 -6.83 -1.12 7.77
C GLN A 98 -5.38 -1.26 8.27
N THR A 99 -5.17 -2.15 9.22
CA THR A 99 -3.85 -2.41 9.78
C THR A 99 -3.19 -3.57 9.04
N ALA A 100 -2.04 -3.31 8.43
CA ALA A 100 -1.25 -4.35 7.80
C ALA A 100 -0.69 -5.31 8.86
N GLN A 101 -0.86 -6.61 8.63
CA GLN A 101 -0.19 -7.65 9.41
C GLN A 101 1.24 -7.81 8.89
N VAL A 102 2.18 -8.02 9.81
CA VAL A 102 3.59 -8.27 9.48
C VAL A 102 3.95 -9.71 9.83
N ALA A 103 4.78 -10.34 8.99
CA ALA A 103 5.27 -11.68 9.25
C ALA A 103 6.30 -11.68 10.38
N SER A 104 6.51 -12.86 10.98
CA SER A 104 7.66 -13.12 11.84
C SER A 104 8.64 -14.00 11.09
N LEU A 105 9.90 -13.62 11.06
CA LEU A 105 10.98 -14.39 10.40
C LEU A 105 11.72 -15.30 11.40
N GLY A 106 11.37 -15.27 12.69
CA GLY A 106 12.08 -16.03 13.71
C GLY A 106 13.57 -15.71 13.74
N ASP A 107 14.41 -16.75 13.70
CA ASP A 107 15.88 -16.65 13.75
C ASP A 107 16.51 -16.57 12.34
N GLU A 108 15.77 -16.26 11.30
CA GLU A 108 16.29 -16.15 9.94
C GLU A 108 17.30 -14.99 9.84
N ASP A 109 18.48 -15.26 9.24
CA ASP A 109 19.45 -14.21 8.97
C ASP A 109 18.98 -13.31 7.82
N ILE A 110 18.61 -12.10 8.17
CA ILE A 110 18.14 -11.06 7.25
C ILE A 110 19.18 -9.96 6.99
N SER A 111 20.40 -10.12 7.45
CA SER A 111 21.44 -9.08 7.44
C SER A 111 21.73 -8.55 6.03
N ALA A 112 21.85 -9.44 5.05
CA ALA A 112 22.09 -9.06 3.65
C ALA A 112 20.90 -8.31 3.05
N ALA A 113 19.67 -8.77 3.31
CA ALA A 113 18.46 -8.09 2.87
C ALA A 113 18.30 -6.72 3.51
N GLN A 114 18.60 -6.62 4.81
CA GLN A 114 18.58 -5.36 5.54
C GLN A 114 19.61 -4.37 4.98
N ALA A 115 20.82 -4.83 4.70
CA ALA A 115 21.87 -4.01 4.10
C ALA A 115 21.44 -3.48 2.73
N LEU A 116 20.90 -4.35 1.87
CA LEU A 116 20.40 -3.96 0.54
C LEU A 116 19.21 -2.99 0.64
N TYR A 117 18.25 -3.23 1.54
CA TYR A 117 17.10 -2.35 1.73
C TYR A 117 17.52 -0.95 2.17
N ARG A 118 18.48 -0.86 3.12
CA ARG A 118 18.88 0.39 3.75
C ARG A 118 20.00 1.12 3.00
N GLY A 119 20.94 0.40 2.42
CA GLY A 119 22.13 0.95 1.76
C GLY A 119 22.10 0.88 0.24
N GLY A 120 21.31 -0.04 -0.31
CA GLY A 120 21.41 -0.38 -1.72
C GLY A 120 22.71 -1.13 -2.06
N ASP A 121 23.07 -1.12 -3.34
CA ASP A 121 24.31 -1.65 -3.85
C ASP A 121 24.84 -0.72 -4.95
N SER A 122 25.82 0.10 -4.61
CA SER A 122 26.36 1.12 -5.51
C SER A 122 27.16 0.51 -6.68
N GLU A 123 27.77 -0.66 -6.49
CA GLU A 123 28.54 -1.33 -7.55
C GLU A 123 27.62 -1.84 -8.65
N ARG A 124 26.46 -2.39 -8.26
CA ARG A 124 25.43 -2.83 -9.21
C ARG A 124 24.44 -1.72 -9.58
N GLY A 125 24.56 -0.54 -8.97
CA GLY A 125 23.66 0.60 -9.21
C GLY A 125 22.23 0.35 -8.71
N ILE A 126 22.07 -0.41 -7.61
CA ILE A 126 20.77 -0.64 -6.95
C ILE A 126 20.64 0.41 -5.84
N PRO A 127 19.69 1.36 -5.94
CA PRO A 127 19.49 2.35 -4.88
C PRO A 127 18.88 1.70 -3.63
N ALA A 128 19.08 2.32 -2.47
CA ALA A 128 18.44 1.90 -1.23
C ALA A 128 16.92 1.96 -1.36
N CYS A 129 16.22 0.85 -1.12
CA CYS A 129 14.75 0.79 -1.20
C CYS A 129 14.09 1.78 -0.23
N MET A 130 14.70 1.95 0.95
CA MET A 130 14.22 2.89 1.97
C MET A 130 14.19 4.35 1.52
N ALA A 131 14.97 4.74 0.52
CA ALA A 131 15.01 6.12 0.03
C ALA A 131 13.64 6.57 -0.53
N CYS A 132 12.89 5.64 -1.14
CA CYS A 132 11.55 5.88 -1.66
C CYS A 132 10.46 5.28 -0.78
N HIS A 133 10.68 4.06 -0.27
CA HIS A 133 9.65 3.33 0.47
C HIS A 133 9.70 3.54 1.99
N GLY A 134 10.63 4.38 2.47
CA GLY A 134 10.79 4.67 3.89
C GLY A 134 11.56 3.60 4.67
N PRO A 135 12.13 3.95 5.84
CA PRO A 135 12.98 3.05 6.63
C PRO A 135 12.24 1.83 7.19
N ASN A 136 10.94 1.96 7.42
CA ASN A 136 10.04 0.91 7.91
C ASN A 136 9.04 0.44 6.83
N GLY A 137 9.28 0.74 5.55
CA GLY A 137 8.42 0.33 4.46
C GLY A 137 7.03 0.98 4.43
N ALA A 138 6.85 2.10 5.11
CA ALA A 138 5.56 2.80 5.13
C ALA A 138 5.22 3.47 3.79
N GLY A 139 6.19 3.60 2.88
CA GLY A 139 6.02 4.31 1.63
C GLY A 139 5.99 5.83 1.79
N ASN A 140 5.58 6.49 0.73
CA ASN A 140 5.34 7.93 0.71
C ASN A 140 4.10 8.23 -0.15
N ALA A 141 2.98 8.53 0.49
CA ALA A 141 1.71 8.77 -0.20
C ALA A 141 1.79 9.98 -1.14
N ALA A 142 2.43 11.07 -0.73
CA ALA A 142 2.55 12.30 -1.53
C ALA A 142 3.36 12.07 -2.81
N ALA A 143 4.42 11.26 -2.73
CA ALA A 143 5.25 10.87 -3.87
C ALA A 143 4.68 9.66 -4.64
N LYS A 144 3.57 9.07 -4.17
CA LYS A 144 2.92 7.86 -4.72
C LYS A 144 3.79 6.60 -4.64
N TYR A 145 4.75 6.56 -3.72
CA TYR A 145 5.51 5.36 -3.43
C TYR A 145 4.73 4.46 -2.47
N PRO A 146 4.44 3.20 -2.85
CA PRO A 146 3.60 2.32 -2.05
C PRO A 146 4.24 1.92 -0.73
N ALA A 147 3.40 1.62 0.25
CA ALA A 147 3.81 0.88 1.42
C ALA A 147 4.23 -0.54 1.02
N LEU A 148 5.31 -1.03 1.62
CA LEU A 148 5.85 -2.38 1.40
C LEU A 148 5.71 -3.26 2.64
N ARG A 149 5.73 -2.66 3.84
CA ARG A 149 5.70 -3.38 5.12
C ARG A 149 4.54 -4.37 5.18
N GLY A 150 4.83 -5.56 5.68
CA GLY A 150 3.82 -6.60 5.84
C GLY A 150 3.28 -7.18 4.53
N GLN A 151 3.88 -6.86 3.37
CA GLN A 151 3.46 -7.48 2.12
C GLN A 151 4.01 -8.90 2.03
N HIS A 152 3.21 -9.82 1.50
CA HIS A 152 3.63 -11.20 1.30
C HIS A 152 4.91 -11.31 0.49
N ALA A 153 5.82 -12.18 0.95
CA ALA A 153 7.09 -12.40 0.27
C ALA A 153 6.88 -12.94 -1.14
N GLU A 154 6.00 -13.93 -1.31
CA GLU A 154 5.69 -14.53 -2.62
C GLU A 154 5.12 -13.49 -3.60
N TYR A 155 4.18 -12.66 -3.14
CA TYR A 155 3.67 -11.58 -3.98
C TYR A 155 4.75 -10.58 -4.36
N THR A 156 5.62 -10.21 -3.42
CA THR A 156 6.74 -9.28 -3.66
C THR A 156 7.72 -9.86 -4.67
N ILE A 157 8.08 -11.15 -4.56
CA ILE A 157 8.91 -11.88 -5.54
C ILE A 157 8.29 -11.81 -6.94
N LEU A 158 7.00 -12.16 -7.05
CA LEU A 158 6.28 -12.10 -8.32
C LEU A 158 6.31 -10.70 -8.94
N GLN A 159 6.12 -9.65 -8.12
CA GLN A 159 6.10 -8.28 -8.63
C GLN A 159 7.48 -7.79 -9.04
N LEU A 160 8.54 -8.10 -8.28
CA LEU A 160 9.90 -7.71 -8.64
C LEU A 160 10.37 -8.44 -9.91
N LYS A 161 10.05 -9.73 -10.06
CA LYS A 161 10.32 -10.48 -11.28
C LYS A 161 9.53 -9.90 -12.47
N ALA A 162 8.26 -9.54 -12.28
CA ALA A 162 7.44 -8.92 -13.33
C ALA A 162 7.94 -7.52 -13.74
N TYR A 163 8.52 -6.75 -12.81
CA TYR A 163 9.21 -5.52 -13.17
C TYR A 163 10.50 -5.81 -13.93
N ARG A 164 11.27 -6.81 -13.52
CA ARG A 164 12.54 -7.18 -14.12
C ARG A 164 12.38 -7.65 -15.58
N ASP A 165 11.37 -8.44 -15.87
CA ASP A 165 11.09 -8.96 -17.20
C ASP A 165 10.22 -8.01 -18.05
N GLY A 166 9.73 -6.92 -17.46
CA GLY A 166 8.91 -5.91 -18.13
C GLY A 166 7.44 -6.25 -18.30
N SER A 167 6.96 -7.39 -17.81
CA SER A 167 5.52 -7.75 -17.85
C SER A 167 4.66 -6.83 -16.97
N ARG A 168 5.26 -6.20 -15.95
CA ARG A 168 4.69 -5.10 -15.21
C ARG A 168 5.38 -3.80 -15.61
N ALA A 169 4.73 -3.02 -16.48
CA ALA A 169 5.30 -1.81 -17.08
C ALA A 169 4.56 -0.50 -16.74
N ALA A 170 3.60 -0.54 -15.80
CA ALA A 170 2.82 0.63 -15.39
C ALA A 170 3.53 1.49 -14.31
N ASP A 171 4.83 1.31 -14.12
CA ASP A 171 5.63 2.09 -13.19
C ASP A 171 6.06 3.43 -13.80
N PRO A 172 5.88 4.57 -13.10
CA PRO A 172 6.30 5.88 -13.61
C PRO A 172 7.78 5.90 -13.98
N GLN A 173 8.08 6.39 -15.18
CA GLN A 173 9.44 6.55 -15.69
C GLN A 173 10.29 5.27 -15.65
N SER A 174 9.68 4.10 -15.67
CA SER A 174 10.36 2.80 -15.60
C SER A 174 11.21 2.61 -14.34
N MET A 175 10.90 3.32 -13.27
CA MET A 175 11.72 3.37 -12.05
C MET A 175 11.94 1.98 -11.44
N MET A 176 10.86 1.24 -11.16
CA MET A 176 10.97 -0.10 -10.58
C MET A 176 11.55 -1.12 -11.56
N ARG A 177 11.25 -1.00 -12.84
CA ARG A 177 11.86 -1.85 -13.89
C ARG A 177 13.38 -1.67 -13.96
N THR A 178 13.85 -0.43 -13.91
CA THR A 178 15.29 -0.11 -13.91
C THR A 178 16.01 -0.66 -12.69
N ILE A 179 15.37 -0.63 -11.51
CA ILE A 179 15.92 -1.18 -10.28
C ILE A 179 15.92 -2.71 -10.33
N ALA A 180 14.77 -3.31 -10.64
CA ALA A 180 14.59 -4.76 -10.64
C ALA A 180 15.48 -5.46 -11.68
N ALA A 181 15.77 -4.81 -12.83
CA ALA A 181 16.67 -5.33 -13.84
C ALA A 181 18.11 -5.61 -13.33
N ARG A 182 18.50 -4.99 -12.22
CA ARG A 182 19.82 -5.15 -11.59
C ARG A 182 19.83 -6.16 -10.44
N MET A 183 18.68 -6.67 -10.04
CA MET A 183 18.53 -7.61 -8.92
C MET A 183 18.68 -9.06 -9.41
N SER A 184 19.45 -9.84 -8.70
CA SER A 184 19.49 -11.31 -8.84
C SER A 184 18.21 -11.94 -8.24
N ASP A 185 17.99 -13.23 -8.51
CA ASP A 185 16.91 -13.97 -7.85
C ASP A 185 17.09 -14.01 -6.34
N SER A 186 18.33 -14.19 -5.89
CA SER A 186 18.67 -14.18 -4.45
C SER A 186 18.34 -12.82 -3.79
N ASP A 187 18.66 -11.69 -4.45
CA ASP A 187 18.30 -10.36 -3.94
C ASP A 187 16.78 -10.22 -3.82
N ILE A 188 16.04 -10.65 -4.85
CA ILE A 188 14.58 -10.57 -4.88
C ILE A 188 13.96 -11.40 -3.76
N GLU A 189 14.43 -12.63 -3.56
CA GLU A 189 13.92 -13.51 -2.52
C GLU A 189 14.22 -13.00 -1.11
N GLN A 190 15.45 -12.58 -0.87
CA GLN A 190 15.87 -12.06 0.44
C GLN A 190 15.15 -10.75 0.78
N ILE A 191 15.07 -9.80 -0.17
CA ILE A 191 14.39 -8.52 0.06
C ILE A 191 12.89 -8.71 0.28
N ALA A 192 12.25 -9.67 -0.41
CA ALA A 192 10.84 -9.96 -0.25
C ALA A 192 10.51 -10.49 1.15
N ARG A 193 11.35 -11.38 1.69
CA ARG A 193 11.22 -11.87 3.07
C ARG A 193 11.41 -10.73 4.07
N TYR A 194 12.45 -9.91 3.90
CA TYR A 194 12.67 -8.76 4.75
C TYR A 194 11.47 -7.81 4.76
N ILE A 195 10.90 -7.50 3.60
CA ILE A 195 9.72 -6.65 3.43
C ILE A 195 8.51 -7.21 4.18
N SER A 196 8.30 -8.52 4.17
CA SER A 196 7.14 -9.14 4.82
C SER A 196 7.13 -8.95 6.34
N ALA A 197 8.29 -8.78 6.96
CA ALA A 197 8.45 -8.57 8.39
C ALA A 197 8.82 -7.13 8.77
N LEU A 198 8.91 -6.23 7.79
CA LEU A 198 9.31 -4.84 8.01
C LEU A 198 8.21 -4.05 8.76
N HIS A 199 8.57 -3.39 9.87
CA HIS A 199 7.66 -2.66 10.77
C HIS A 199 8.28 -1.37 11.35
#